data_a50ded95c1b7c0f6ed7b32b551632c14
#
_entry.id   a50ded95c1b7c0f6ed7b32b551632c14
#
_cell.length_a   1.000
_cell.length_b   1.000
_cell.length_c   1.000
_cell.angle_alpha   90.00
_cell.angle_beta   90.00
_cell.angle_gamma   90.00
#
_symmetry.space_group_name_H-M   'P 1'
#
loop_
_entity.id
_entity.type
_entity.pdbx_description
1 polymer ?
#
loop_
_entity_poly.entity_id
_entity_poly.type
_entity_poly.pdbx_seq_one_letter_code
_entity_poly.pdbx_strand_id
1 'polypeptide(L)'
;MTEQLATAPKVNVGMLVRRRPDEVFEALADPSVTTRFWYTKSTGRMTEGAELTWTWDMYDVSARVWVEEVRPGELIRFRWDGYDPAHPTTARFEFSPYQGDTTYLRITETGFTGDPGTQVSQALDSTAGFTFLLSALKAALEHDITLRVTMDAHPPDLPGPLARME
;
A
#
# COMPACT_ATOMS: atom_id res chain seq x y z
N MET A 1 11.17 10.21 31.03
CA MET A 1 10.25 9.09 30.86
C MET A 1 9.92 8.96 29.38
N THR A 2 10.23 7.86 28.80
CA THR A 2 9.77 7.53 27.45
C THR A 2 8.29 7.15 27.54
N GLU A 3 7.43 7.96 27.00
CA GLU A 3 6.02 7.64 26.92
C GLU A 3 5.86 6.45 25.95
N GLN A 4 5.37 5.35 26.44
CA GLN A 4 5.16 4.14 25.65
C GLN A 4 3.72 4.12 25.18
N LEU A 5 3.52 3.81 23.89
CA LEU A 5 2.17 3.64 23.36
C LEU A 5 1.49 2.45 24.02
N ALA A 6 0.25 2.62 24.45
CA ALA A 6 -0.56 1.55 25.02
C ALA A 6 -0.84 0.44 23.99
N THR A 7 -0.88 0.80 22.72
CA THR A 7 -1.10 -0.12 21.59
C THR A 7 -0.21 0.32 20.43
N ALA A 8 0.46 -0.62 19.77
CA ALA A 8 1.25 -0.33 18.59
C ALA A 8 0.35 0.23 17.47
N PRO A 9 0.74 1.34 16.82
CA PRO A 9 -0.03 1.89 15.72
C PRO A 9 -0.03 0.94 14.53
N LYS A 10 -1.13 0.90 13.83
CA LYS A 10 -1.29 0.08 12.62
C LYS A 10 -2.14 0.79 11.59
N VAL A 11 -1.95 0.42 10.33
CA VAL A 11 -2.87 0.78 9.26
C VAL A 11 -4.01 -0.23 9.22
N ASN A 12 -5.22 0.27 9.09
CA ASN A 12 -6.41 -0.55 8.85
C ASN A 12 -7.41 0.28 8.05
N VAL A 13 -7.39 0.12 6.75
CA VAL A 13 -8.29 0.82 5.81
C VAL A 13 -8.96 -0.19 4.90
N GLY A 14 -10.11 0.18 4.37
CA GLY A 14 -10.82 -0.70 3.44
C GLY A 14 -11.82 0.07 2.59
N MET A 15 -12.21 -0.55 1.49
CA MET A 15 -13.15 0.05 0.54
C MET A 15 -13.85 -1.02 -0.28
N LEU A 16 -15.12 -0.80 -0.61
CA LEU A 16 -15.82 -1.61 -1.60
C LEU A 16 -15.33 -1.26 -3.00
N VAL A 17 -14.94 -2.26 -3.75
CA VAL A 17 -14.63 -2.16 -5.17
C VAL A 17 -15.64 -3.00 -5.93
N ARG A 18 -16.35 -2.37 -6.87
CA ARG A 18 -17.46 -3.00 -7.60
C ARG A 18 -16.95 -3.86 -8.77
N ARG A 19 -16.09 -4.80 -8.42
CA ARG A 19 -15.53 -5.85 -9.30
C ARG A 19 -15.34 -7.11 -8.48
N ARG A 20 -15.24 -8.25 -9.14
CA ARG A 20 -15.06 -9.54 -8.47
C ARG A 20 -13.69 -9.61 -7.78
N PRO A 21 -13.56 -10.43 -6.72
CA PRO A 21 -12.30 -10.57 -5.98
C PRO A 21 -11.10 -10.97 -6.86
N ASP A 22 -11.29 -11.80 -7.86
CA ASP A 22 -10.23 -12.19 -8.80
C ASP A 22 -9.71 -11.01 -9.63
N GLU A 23 -10.59 -10.11 -10.06
CA GLU A 23 -10.21 -8.91 -10.82
C GLU A 23 -9.46 -7.90 -9.93
N VAL A 24 -9.94 -7.69 -8.71
CA VAL A 24 -9.29 -6.77 -7.75
C VAL A 24 -7.93 -7.31 -7.32
N PHE A 25 -7.84 -8.62 -7.10
CA PHE A 25 -6.58 -9.30 -6.82
C PHE A 25 -5.57 -9.10 -7.96
N GLU A 26 -5.96 -9.37 -9.20
CA GLU A 26 -5.09 -9.21 -10.36
C GLU A 26 -4.59 -7.77 -10.51
N ALA A 27 -5.41 -6.78 -10.21
CA ALA A 27 -5.02 -5.38 -10.28
C ALA A 27 -3.85 -5.03 -9.34
N LEU A 28 -3.71 -5.75 -8.24
CA LEU A 28 -2.63 -5.56 -7.27
C LEU A 28 -1.49 -6.57 -7.42
N ALA A 29 -1.75 -7.72 -8.03
CA ALA A 29 -0.73 -8.75 -8.25
C ALA A 29 0.05 -8.55 -9.56
N ASP A 30 -0.59 -8.03 -10.60
CA ASP A 30 -0.01 -7.84 -11.92
C ASP A 30 0.51 -6.40 -12.09
N PRO A 31 1.83 -6.19 -12.21
CA PRO A 31 2.41 -4.86 -12.37
C PRO A 31 1.90 -4.09 -13.59
N SER A 32 1.51 -4.79 -14.66
CA SER A 32 0.97 -4.14 -15.86
C SER A 32 -0.33 -3.37 -15.56
N VAL A 33 -1.04 -3.75 -14.51
CA VAL A 33 -2.25 -3.07 -14.04
C VAL A 33 -1.91 -2.09 -12.91
N THR A 34 -1.15 -2.53 -11.90
CA THR A 34 -0.84 -1.75 -10.71
C THR A 34 -0.08 -0.46 -11.04
N THR A 35 0.79 -0.47 -12.05
CA THR A 35 1.54 0.70 -12.49
C THR A 35 0.66 1.84 -13.02
N ARG A 36 -0.59 1.58 -13.31
CA ARG A 36 -1.55 2.60 -13.72
C ARG A 36 -1.96 3.53 -12.58
N PHE A 37 -1.85 3.06 -11.33
CA PHE A 37 -2.43 3.80 -10.20
C PHE A 37 -1.61 3.79 -8.92
N TRP A 38 -0.44 3.15 -8.88
CA TRP A 38 0.38 3.12 -7.66
C TRP A 38 1.87 3.33 -7.96
N TYR A 39 2.70 2.30 -7.87
CA TYR A 39 4.11 2.43 -8.24
C TYR A 39 4.27 2.52 -9.77
N THR A 40 5.41 3.04 -10.22
CA THR A 40 5.67 3.19 -11.67
C THR A 40 6.32 1.99 -12.30
N LYS A 41 7.06 1.21 -11.51
CA LYS A 41 7.76 0.00 -11.96
C LYS A 41 7.76 -1.07 -10.87
N SER A 42 7.74 -2.33 -11.29
CA SER A 42 8.04 -3.48 -10.45
C SER A 42 8.91 -4.46 -11.23
N THR A 43 9.79 -5.17 -10.52
CA THR A 43 10.64 -6.21 -11.12
C THR A 43 9.89 -7.50 -11.42
N GLY A 44 8.66 -7.64 -10.96
CA GLY A 44 7.85 -8.82 -11.25
C GLY A 44 6.48 -8.78 -10.60
N ARG A 45 5.74 -9.86 -10.83
CA ARG A 45 4.43 -10.10 -10.28
C ARG A 45 4.52 -10.49 -8.80
N MET A 46 3.52 -10.18 -8.01
CA MET A 46 3.41 -10.63 -6.62
C MET A 46 3.05 -12.12 -6.56
N THR A 47 4.08 -12.95 -6.60
CA THR A 47 3.98 -14.40 -6.39
C THR A 47 4.63 -14.76 -5.06
N GLU A 48 4.12 -15.80 -4.41
CA GLU A 48 4.65 -16.25 -3.12
C GLU A 48 6.14 -16.57 -3.22
N GLY A 49 6.92 -16.04 -2.29
CA GLY A 49 8.38 -16.18 -2.25
C GLY A 49 9.15 -15.19 -3.14
N ALA A 50 8.47 -14.35 -3.90
CA ALA A 50 9.14 -13.37 -4.76
C ALA A 50 9.82 -12.26 -3.95
N GLU A 51 11.00 -11.87 -4.39
CA GLU A 51 11.67 -10.65 -3.95
C GLU A 51 11.58 -9.63 -5.08
N LEU A 52 10.94 -8.50 -4.81
CA LEU A 52 10.63 -7.49 -5.81
C LEU A 52 11.23 -6.14 -5.41
N THR A 53 11.41 -5.29 -6.42
CA THR A 53 11.68 -3.86 -6.22
C THR A 53 10.55 -3.07 -6.87
N TRP A 54 9.89 -2.23 -6.08
CA TRP A 54 8.93 -1.24 -6.56
C TRP A 54 9.61 0.11 -6.63
N THR A 55 9.31 0.87 -7.68
CA THR A 55 9.90 2.19 -7.90
C THR A 55 8.81 3.22 -8.16
N TRP A 56 8.97 4.38 -7.55
CA TRP A 56 8.19 5.58 -7.82
C TRP A 56 9.12 6.59 -8.48
N ASP A 57 9.13 6.60 -9.82
CA ASP A 57 10.06 7.43 -10.60
C ASP A 57 9.92 8.92 -10.30
N MET A 58 8.68 9.39 -10.05
CA MET A 58 8.41 10.80 -9.75
C MET A 58 9.10 11.28 -8.47
N TYR A 59 9.46 10.37 -7.57
CA TYR A 59 10.11 10.70 -6.29
C TYR A 59 11.55 10.19 -6.20
N ASP A 60 12.02 9.48 -7.23
CA ASP A 60 13.30 8.78 -7.19
C ASP A 60 13.42 7.87 -5.97
N VAL A 61 12.35 7.15 -5.67
CA VAL A 61 12.23 6.26 -4.49
C VAL A 61 11.96 4.85 -4.95
N SER A 62 12.63 3.90 -4.28
CA SER A 62 12.40 2.48 -4.46
C SER A 62 12.21 1.79 -3.12
N ALA A 63 11.43 0.73 -3.10
CA ALA A 63 11.25 -0.15 -1.95
C ALA A 63 11.47 -1.60 -2.35
N ARG A 64 12.14 -2.35 -1.48
CA ARG A 64 12.24 -3.81 -1.61
C ARG A 64 11.02 -4.44 -0.99
N VAL A 65 10.53 -5.51 -1.63
CA VAL A 65 9.30 -6.20 -1.26
C VAL A 65 9.56 -7.70 -1.22
N TRP A 66 9.18 -8.34 -0.13
CA TRP A 66 9.25 -9.79 0.05
C TRP A 66 7.83 -10.34 0.16
N VAL A 67 7.37 -11.03 -0.86
CA VAL A 67 6.02 -11.60 -0.89
C VAL A 67 6.03 -12.90 -0.07
N GLU A 68 5.33 -12.91 1.04
CA GLU A 68 5.36 -14.03 2.00
C GLU A 68 4.26 -15.05 1.78
N GLU A 69 3.07 -14.61 1.42
CA GLU A 69 1.91 -15.48 1.21
C GLU A 69 1.00 -14.92 0.13
N VAL A 70 0.57 -15.77 -0.77
CA VAL A 70 -0.41 -15.43 -1.81
C VAL A 70 -1.48 -16.49 -1.87
N ARG A 71 -2.72 -16.09 -1.65
CA ARG A 71 -3.92 -16.90 -1.94
C ARG A 71 -4.72 -16.17 -3.01
N PRO A 72 -4.73 -16.67 -4.26
CA PRO A 72 -5.38 -15.97 -5.38
C PRO A 72 -6.83 -15.59 -5.08
N GLY A 73 -7.16 -14.32 -5.30
CA GLY A 73 -8.49 -13.78 -5.02
C GLY A 73 -8.82 -13.57 -3.54
N GLU A 74 -7.92 -13.88 -2.61
CA GLU A 74 -8.18 -13.83 -1.17
C GLU A 74 -7.17 -13.00 -0.37
N LEU A 75 -5.87 -13.19 -0.62
CA LEU A 75 -4.83 -12.60 0.22
C LEU A 75 -3.53 -12.39 -0.54
N ILE A 76 -2.90 -11.23 -0.31
CA ILE A 76 -1.46 -11.01 -0.53
C ILE A 76 -0.88 -10.45 0.75
N ARG A 77 0.11 -11.15 1.34
CA ARG A 77 0.87 -10.66 2.48
C ARG A 77 2.31 -10.47 2.06
N PHE A 78 2.88 -9.32 2.38
CA PHE A 78 4.25 -9.00 2.05
C PHE A 78 4.90 -8.12 3.12
N ARG A 79 6.24 -8.16 3.15
CA ARG A 79 7.05 -7.20 3.90
C ARG A 79 7.69 -6.23 2.91
N TRP A 80 7.88 -5.00 3.33
CA TRP A 80 8.58 -4.00 2.53
C TRP A 80 9.35 -3.01 3.39
N ASP A 81 10.39 -2.40 2.81
CA ASP A 81 11.31 -1.53 3.52
C ASP A 81 11.08 -0.03 3.26
N GLY A 82 9.83 0.36 3.12
CA GLY A 82 9.46 1.72 2.72
C GLY A 82 9.85 2.82 3.74
N TYR A 83 9.97 2.48 5.02
CA TYR A 83 10.32 3.44 6.08
C TYR A 83 11.70 3.20 6.67
N ASP A 84 11.93 2.00 7.16
CA ASP A 84 13.20 1.63 7.80
C ASP A 84 13.73 0.35 7.13
N PRO A 85 14.82 0.44 6.35
CA PRO A 85 15.39 -0.74 5.68
C PRO A 85 15.81 -1.85 6.64
N ALA A 86 16.15 -1.53 7.88
CA ALA A 86 16.53 -2.52 8.88
C ALA A 86 15.33 -3.21 9.53
N HIS A 87 14.14 -2.59 9.46
CA HIS A 87 12.93 -3.08 10.08
C HIS A 87 11.73 -2.96 9.12
N PRO A 88 11.65 -3.85 8.10
CA PRO A 88 10.52 -3.84 7.17
C PRO A 88 9.19 -4.03 7.88
N THR A 89 8.16 -3.32 7.44
CA THR A 89 6.79 -3.50 7.91
C THR A 89 6.12 -4.66 7.16
N THR A 90 5.04 -5.19 7.73
CA THR A 90 4.22 -6.22 7.11
C THR A 90 2.89 -5.63 6.68
N ALA A 91 2.57 -5.76 5.41
CA ALA A 91 1.29 -5.34 4.83
C ALA A 91 0.49 -6.54 4.35
N ARG A 92 -0.84 -6.42 4.41
CA ARG A 92 -1.78 -7.44 3.93
C ARG A 92 -2.85 -6.79 3.08
N PHE A 93 -3.10 -7.37 1.93
CA PHE A 93 -4.27 -7.09 1.09
C PHE A 93 -5.23 -8.26 1.23
N GLU A 94 -6.39 -8.05 1.80
CA GLU A 94 -7.42 -9.07 1.98
C GLU A 94 -8.62 -8.75 1.10
N PHE A 95 -9.00 -9.72 0.27
CA PHE A 95 -10.05 -9.60 -0.73
C PHE A 95 -11.24 -10.44 -0.28
N SER A 96 -12.33 -9.82 0.13
CA SER A 96 -13.52 -10.52 0.60
C SER A 96 -14.68 -10.29 -0.36
N PRO A 97 -15.34 -11.35 -0.84
CA PRO A 97 -16.57 -11.18 -1.60
C PRO A 97 -17.60 -10.40 -0.80
N TYR A 98 -18.26 -9.48 -1.47
CA TYR A 98 -19.41 -8.76 -0.96
C TYR A 98 -20.58 -8.98 -1.92
N GLN A 99 -21.73 -8.42 -1.66
CA GLN A 99 -22.93 -8.62 -2.46
C GLN A 99 -22.67 -8.49 -3.98
N GLY A 100 -23.12 -9.49 -4.77
CA GLY A 100 -22.93 -9.51 -6.22
C GLY A 100 -21.44 -9.59 -6.60
N ASP A 101 -21.06 -8.94 -7.70
CA ASP A 101 -19.69 -8.88 -8.21
C ASP A 101 -18.92 -7.73 -7.55
N THR A 102 -18.92 -7.67 -6.22
CA THR A 102 -18.26 -6.63 -5.43
C THR A 102 -17.28 -7.27 -4.45
N THR A 103 -16.18 -6.57 -4.19
CA THR A 103 -15.13 -6.98 -3.27
C THR A 103 -14.96 -5.93 -2.19
N TYR A 104 -14.87 -6.34 -0.93
CA TYR A 104 -14.32 -5.48 0.11
C TYR A 104 -12.83 -5.73 0.20
N LEU A 105 -12.04 -4.74 -0.19
CA LEU A 105 -10.58 -4.79 -0.09
C LEU A 105 -10.14 -4.10 1.20
N ARG A 106 -9.55 -4.88 2.11
CA ARG A 106 -8.95 -4.38 3.35
C ARG A 106 -7.44 -4.38 3.22
N ILE A 107 -6.83 -3.28 3.65
CA ILE A 107 -5.37 -3.15 3.74
C ILE A 107 -4.99 -2.90 5.18
N THR A 108 -4.09 -3.74 5.70
CA THR A 108 -3.52 -3.57 7.04
C THR A 108 -2.00 -3.50 6.93
N GLU A 109 -1.36 -2.74 7.81
CA GLU A 109 0.10 -2.71 7.92
C GLU A 109 0.49 -2.60 9.39
N THR A 110 1.48 -3.37 9.79
CA THR A 110 2.01 -3.44 11.16
C THR A 110 3.53 -3.47 11.15
N GLY A 111 4.13 -3.26 12.33
CA GLY A 111 5.57 -3.38 12.49
C GLY A 111 6.34 -2.06 12.35
N PHE A 112 5.67 -0.92 12.53
CA PHE A 112 6.34 0.37 12.58
C PHE A 112 7.28 0.43 13.78
N THR A 113 8.48 1.00 13.57
CA THR A 113 9.55 1.06 14.56
C THR A 113 10.03 2.50 14.79
N GLY A 114 10.85 2.69 15.81
CA GLY A 114 11.32 3.99 16.25
C GLY A 114 10.64 4.43 17.54
N ASP A 115 10.79 5.70 17.90
CA ASP A 115 10.07 6.25 19.04
C ASP A 115 8.55 6.32 18.79
N PRO A 116 7.72 6.51 19.83
CA PRO A 116 6.26 6.54 19.68
C PRO A 116 5.76 7.55 18.63
N GLY A 117 6.34 8.74 18.60
CA GLY A 117 5.99 9.78 17.63
C GLY A 117 6.29 9.35 16.20
N THR A 118 7.43 8.73 15.96
CA THR A 118 7.84 8.20 14.67
C THR A 118 6.91 7.11 14.21
N GLN A 119 6.57 6.16 15.09
CA GLN A 119 5.64 5.07 14.76
C GLN A 119 4.27 5.61 14.35
N VAL A 120 3.74 6.57 15.08
CA VAL A 120 2.44 7.20 14.77
C VAL A 120 2.52 7.94 13.44
N SER A 121 3.57 8.71 13.21
CA SER A 121 3.76 9.45 11.95
C SER A 121 3.80 8.54 10.74
N GLN A 122 4.54 7.43 10.82
CA GLN A 122 4.64 6.47 9.75
C GLN A 122 3.30 5.77 9.48
N ALA A 123 2.57 5.39 10.54
CA ALA A 123 1.26 4.77 10.40
C ALA A 123 0.23 5.73 9.78
N LEU A 124 0.25 7.00 10.14
CA LEU A 124 -0.63 8.03 9.55
C LEU A 124 -0.29 8.27 8.08
N ASP A 125 0.99 8.40 7.75
CA ASP A 125 1.46 8.57 6.38
C ASP A 125 1.05 7.39 5.51
N SER A 126 1.29 6.18 5.99
CA SER A 126 0.92 4.95 5.28
C SER A 126 -0.60 4.79 5.13
N THR A 127 -1.37 5.19 6.14
CA THR A 127 -2.84 5.22 6.07
C THR A 127 -3.31 6.11 4.92
N ALA A 128 -2.74 7.31 4.81
CA ALA A 128 -3.03 8.21 3.70
C ALA A 128 -2.65 7.60 2.36
N GLY A 129 -1.44 7.02 2.26
CA GLY A 129 -0.94 6.38 1.03
C GLY A 129 -1.81 5.23 0.56
N PHE A 130 -2.21 4.34 1.45
CA PHE A 130 -3.11 3.23 1.10
C PHE A 130 -4.54 3.69 0.79
N THR A 131 -4.99 4.76 1.40
CA THR A 131 -6.30 5.36 1.05
C THR A 131 -6.26 5.94 -0.36
N PHE A 132 -5.17 6.61 -0.74
CA PHE A 132 -4.95 7.06 -2.12
C PHE A 132 -4.91 5.88 -3.10
N LEU A 133 -4.20 4.81 -2.75
CA LEU A 133 -4.16 3.57 -3.55
C LEU A 133 -5.56 3.02 -3.79
N LEU A 134 -6.35 2.84 -2.73
CA LEU A 134 -7.73 2.32 -2.82
C LEU A 134 -8.60 3.19 -3.72
N SER A 135 -8.50 4.50 -3.60
CA SER A 135 -9.26 5.45 -4.41
C SER A 135 -8.86 5.37 -5.89
N ALA A 136 -7.57 5.31 -6.18
CA ALA A 136 -7.05 5.21 -7.53
C ALA A 136 -7.37 3.85 -8.18
N LEU A 137 -7.25 2.76 -7.44
CA LEU A 137 -7.64 1.43 -7.88
C LEU A 137 -9.13 1.38 -8.23
N LYS A 138 -9.97 1.91 -7.36
CA LYS A 138 -11.43 1.98 -7.58
C LYS A 138 -11.76 2.75 -8.86
N ALA A 139 -11.16 3.90 -9.07
CA ALA A 139 -11.35 4.69 -10.28
C ALA A 139 -10.88 3.95 -11.54
N ALA A 140 -9.75 3.27 -11.47
CA ALA A 140 -9.19 2.52 -12.59
C ALA A 140 -10.07 1.33 -12.98
N LEU A 141 -10.51 0.53 -12.00
CA LEU A 141 -11.28 -0.68 -12.27
C LEU A 141 -12.73 -0.40 -12.60
N GLU A 142 -13.39 0.52 -11.90
CA GLU A 142 -14.82 0.77 -12.07
C GLU A 142 -15.12 1.73 -13.22
N HIS A 143 -14.20 2.64 -13.54
CA HIS A 143 -14.47 3.72 -14.50
C HIS A 143 -13.40 3.88 -15.58
N ASP A 144 -12.37 3.06 -15.58
CA ASP A 144 -11.21 3.14 -16.50
C ASP A 144 -10.58 4.56 -16.50
N ILE A 145 -10.52 5.17 -15.33
CA ILE A 145 -9.94 6.49 -15.11
C ILE A 145 -8.64 6.33 -14.32
N THR A 146 -7.56 6.94 -14.81
CA THR A 146 -6.30 7.01 -14.08
C THR A 146 -6.25 8.28 -13.25
N LEU A 147 -6.34 8.13 -11.92
CA LEU A 147 -6.08 9.20 -10.97
C LEU A 147 -4.56 9.29 -10.70
N ARG A 148 -4.05 10.50 -10.66
CA ARG A 148 -2.63 10.74 -10.35
C ARG A 148 -2.39 11.03 -8.88
N VAL A 149 -3.15 10.40 -7.99
CA VAL A 149 -3.15 10.73 -6.56
C VAL A 149 -1.77 10.58 -5.92
N THR A 150 -1.02 9.53 -6.26
CA THR A 150 0.33 9.33 -5.74
C THR A 150 1.29 10.45 -6.16
N MET A 151 1.22 10.86 -7.42
CA MET A 151 2.04 11.95 -7.95
C MET A 151 1.62 13.30 -7.35
N ASP A 152 0.32 13.52 -7.23
CA ASP A 152 -0.24 14.82 -6.85
C ASP A 152 -0.26 15.03 -5.33
N ALA A 153 -0.13 13.95 -4.54
CA ALA A 153 -0.10 14.04 -3.08
C ALA A 153 1.15 14.75 -2.53
N HIS A 154 2.27 14.66 -3.26
CA HIS A 154 3.55 15.22 -2.85
C HIS A 154 4.21 15.97 -4.02
N PRO A 155 3.66 17.12 -4.43
CA PRO A 155 4.25 17.90 -5.52
C PRO A 155 5.67 18.38 -5.15
N PRO A 156 6.59 18.51 -6.13
CA PRO A 156 8.02 18.68 -5.89
C PRO A 156 8.42 19.85 -4.97
N ASP A 157 7.70 20.94 -5.03
CA ASP A 157 8.05 22.16 -4.29
C ASP A 157 7.33 22.29 -2.94
N LEU A 158 6.60 21.26 -2.53
CA LEU A 158 5.91 21.23 -1.25
C LEU A 158 6.48 20.13 -0.35
N PRO A 159 6.73 20.40 0.94
CA PRO A 159 7.21 19.37 1.85
C PRO A 159 6.16 18.29 2.04
N GLY A 160 6.60 17.04 2.03
CA GLY A 160 5.75 15.89 2.37
C GLY A 160 5.33 15.89 3.85
N PRO A 161 4.35 15.07 4.23
CA PRO A 161 3.82 15.03 5.60
C PRO A 161 4.89 14.79 6.66
N LEU A 162 5.84 13.91 6.41
CA LEU A 162 6.90 13.59 7.36
C LEU A 162 7.94 14.70 7.51
N ALA A 163 8.18 15.49 6.45
CA ALA A 163 9.13 16.59 6.47
C ALA A 163 8.69 17.78 7.34
N ARG A 164 7.42 17.85 7.73
CA ARG A 164 6.87 18.91 8.59
C ARG A 164 6.96 18.61 10.08
N MET A 165 7.50 17.45 10.43
CA MET A 165 7.56 16.97 11.80
C MET A 165 8.97 17.08 12.40
N GLU A 166 9.91 17.67 11.66
CA GLU A 166 11.27 18.00 12.13
C GLU A 166 11.30 19.30 12.91
#